data_eba2483acd9f29b09842f842ae265fd4
#
_entry.id   eba2483acd9f29b09842f842ae265fd4
#
_cell.length_a   1.000
_cell.length_b   1.000
_cell.length_c   1.000
_cell.angle_alpha   90.00
_cell.angle_beta   90.00
_cell.angle_gamma   90.00
#
_symmetry.space_group_name_H-M   'P 1'
#
loop_
_entity.id
_entity.type
_entity.pdbx_description
1 polymer ?
#
loop_
_entity_poly.entity_id
_entity_poly.type
_entity_poly.pdbx_seq_one_letter_code
_entity_poly.pdbx_strand_id
1 'polypeptide(L)'
;MAVLHPDLKTVLNSKVKPEPGELHLLEYLVNNLDDSFEIYFNPMLNGDRPDIVILRKGFGVLIIEVKDYHLESYKLDERKNWVVKYNNTTIKSPISQVLKYKENLYNLHIPQLLEKQIINFRFLNSF
;
A
#
# COMPACT_ATOMS: atom_id res chain seq x y z
N MET A 1 9.38 2.65 18.36
CA MET A 1 9.47 2.55 16.89
C MET A 1 8.75 1.31 16.42
N ALA A 2 8.04 1.42 15.33
CA ALA A 2 7.37 0.27 14.71
C ALA A 2 8.41 -0.77 14.25
N VAL A 3 7.99 -2.04 14.19
CA VAL A 3 8.84 -3.12 13.70
C VAL A 3 8.71 -3.22 12.18
N LEU A 4 9.82 -3.04 11.47
CA LEU A 4 9.84 -3.10 10.00
C LEU A 4 10.37 -4.45 9.51
N HIS A 5 9.66 -5.06 8.56
CA HIS A 5 10.02 -6.33 7.92
C HIS A 5 10.14 -6.17 6.40
N PRO A 6 11.28 -6.42 5.78
CA PRO A 6 12.59 -6.60 6.39
C PRO A 6 13.04 -5.29 7.05
N ASP A 7 14.09 -5.34 7.88
CA ASP A 7 14.57 -4.13 8.56
C ASP A 7 15.05 -3.07 7.55
N LEU A 8 15.20 -1.82 8.01
CA LEU A 8 15.54 -0.70 7.15
C LEU A 8 16.88 -0.92 6.43
N LYS A 9 17.87 -1.48 7.11
CA LYS A 9 19.18 -1.78 6.53
C LYS A 9 19.05 -2.74 5.35
N THR A 10 18.24 -3.80 5.52
CA THR A 10 18.00 -4.79 4.47
C THR A 10 17.25 -4.15 3.29
N VAL A 11 16.27 -3.31 3.55
CA VAL A 11 15.52 -2.59 2.51
C VAL A 11 16.47 -1.71 1.68
N LEU A 12 17.33 -0.94 2.35
CA LEU A 12 18.25 -0.03 1.67
C LEU A 12 19.33 -0.75 0.87
N ASN A 13 19.69 -1.97 1.26
CA ASN A 13 20.71 -2.78 0.59
C ASN A 13 20.15 -3.79 -0.40
N SER A 14 18.83 -3.81 -0.62
CA SER A 14 18.21 -4.74 -1.57
C SER A 14 18.57 -4.40 -3.02
N LYS A 15 18.48 -5.39 -3.91
CA LYS A 15 18.74 -5.19 -5.34
C LYS A 15 17.73 -4.23 -5.96
N VAL A 16 16.47 -4.32 -5.53
CA VAL A 16 15.42 -3.40 -5.95
C VAL A 16 15.18 -2.46 -4.77
N LYS A 17 15.67 -1.23 -4.92
CA LYS A 17 15.52 -0.21 -3.89
C LYS A 17 14.12 0.37 -3.93
N PRO A 18 13.58 0.81 -2.78
CA PRO A 18 12.27 1.46 -2.75
C PRO A 18 12.32 2.76 -3.55
N GLU A 19 11.18 3.11 -4.16
CA GLU A 19 11.01 4.41 -4.77
C GLU A 19 11.11 5.51 -3.70
N PRO A 20 11.50 6.76 -4.07
CA PRO A 20 11.65 7.83 -3.10
C PRO A 20 10.42 8.06 -2.21
N GLY A 21 9.23 8.00 -2.78
CA GLY A 21 7.99 8.16 -2.02
C GLY A 21 7.75 7.02 -1.04
N GLU A 22 8.06 5.79 -1.44
CA GLU A 22 7.96 4.62 -0.57
C GLU A 22 8.93 4.72 0.61
N LEU A 23 10.17 5.10 0.34
CA LEU A 23 11.19 5.24 1.37
C LEU A 23 10.82 6.33 2.37
N HIS A 24 10.36 7.47 1.87
CA HIS A 24 9.92 8.58 2.71
C HIS A 24 8.80 8.15 3.66
N LEU A 25 7.80 7.46 3.13
CA LEU A 25 6.67 6.98 3.93
C LEU A 25 7.12 5.91 4.94
N LEU A 26 7.99 4.97 4.53
CA LEU A 26 8.52 3.95 5.43
C LEU A 26 9.23 4.58 6.63
N GLU A 27 10.12 5.51 6.39
CA GLU A 27 10.87 6.20 7.45
C GLU A 27 9.92 6.96 8.38
N TYR A 28 8.94 7.64 7.83
CA TYR A 28 7.92 8.35 8.60
C TYR A 28 7.14 7.38 9.50
N LEU A 29 6.67 6.27 8.95
CA LEU A 29 5.88 5.29 9.69
C LEU A 29 6.70 4.64 10.81
N VAL A 30 7.92 4.22 10.51
CA VAL A 30 8.81 3.59 11.50
C VAL A 30 9.08 4.54 12.67
N ASN A 31 9.30 5.82 12.39
CA ASN A 31 9.63 6.80 13.41
C ASN A 31 8.43 7.30 14.22
N ASN A 32 7.23 7.23 13.66
CA ASN A 32 6.04 7.80 14.29
C ASN A 32 5.06 6.77 14.87
N LEU A 33 5.13 5.52 14.46
CA LEU A 33 4.32 4.45 15.02
C LEU A 33 5.09 3.73 16.14
N ASP A 34 4.36 3.25 17.15
CA ASP A 34 4.99 2.52 18.25
C ASP A 34 5.25 1.05 17.91
N ASP A 35 5.81 0.29 18.84
CA ASP A 35 6.21 -1.10 18.63
C ASP A 35 5.04 -2.08 18.55
N SER A 36 3.81 -1.63 18.74
CA SER A 36 2.63 -2.46 18.52
C SER A 36 2.28 -2.62 17.04
N PHE A 37 2.90 -1.82 16.18
CA PHE A 37 2.71 -1.88 14.75
C PHE A 37 3.83 -2.67 14.08
N GLU A 38 3.45 -3.55 13.15
CA GLU A 38 4.38 -4.23 12.28
C GLU A 38 4.17 -3.72 10.86
N ILE A 39 5.26 -3.34 10.21
CA ILE A 39 5.25 -2.78 8.85
C ILE A 39 5.96 -3.76 7.94
N TYR A 40 5.29 -4.17 6.86
CA TYR A 40 5.85 -5.07 5.86
C TYR A 40 6.06 -4.28 4.58
N PHE A 41 7.31 -4.20 4.13
CA PHE A 41 7.64 -3.55 2.88
C PHE A 41 7.63 -4.56 1.75
N ASN A 42 6.78 -4.30 0.76
CA ASN A 42 6.68 -5.07 -0.49
C ASN A 42 6.56 -6.59 -0.26
N PRO A 43 5.67 -7.04 0.65
CA PRO A 43 5.54 -8.46 0.93
C PRO A 43 4.91 -9.20 -0.25
N MET A 44 5.25 -10.48 -0.38
CA MET A 44 4.58 -11.36 -1.36
C MET A 44 3.32 -11.93 -0.71
N LEU A 45 2.16 -11.53 -1.21
CA LEU A 45 0.86 -11.99 -0.72
C LEU A 45 0.07 -12.62 -1.87
N ASN A 46 -0.01 -13.94 -1.87
CA ASN A 46 -0.81 -14.70 -2.84
C ASN A 46 -0.57 -14.24 -4.29
N GLY A 47 0.69 -14.07 -4.68
CA GLY A 47 1.06 -13.66 -6.03
C GLY A 47 1.13 -12.17 -6.28
N ASP A 48 0.65 -11.34 -5.36
CA ASP A 48 0.74 -9.89 -5.45
C ASP A 48 1.78 -9.34 -4.49
N ARG A 49 2.27 -8.14 -4.80
CA ARG A 49 3.23 -7.42 -3.96
C ARG A 49 2.74 -6.00 -3.70
N PRO A 50 1.92 -5.79 -2.66
CA PRO A 50 1.58 -4.44 -2.24
C PRO A 50 2.82 -3.70 -1.76
N ASP A 51 2.82 -2.38 -1.86
CA ASP A 51 4.00 -1.59 -1.48
C ASP A 51 4.25 -1.66 0.01
N ILE A 52 3.24 -1.41 0.83
CA ILE A 52 3.35 -1.41 2.28
C ILE A 52 2.11 -2.05 2.89
N VAL A 53 2.32 -2.93 3.86
CA VAL A 53 1.24 -3.50 4.67
C VAL A 53 1.56 -3.22 6.13
N ILE A 54 0.60 -2.64 6.85
CA ILE A 54 0.74 -2.36 8.28
C ILE A 54 -0.22 -3.26 9.04
N LEU A 55 0.31 -3.96 10.02
CA LEU A 55 -0.45 -4.86 10.87
C LEU A 55 -0.37 -4.40 12.32
N ARG A 56 -1.51 -4.36 13.00
CA ARG A 56 -1.56 -4.17 14.44
C ARG A 56 -2.43 -5.25 15.04
N LYS A 57 -1.83 -6.09 15.88
CA LYS A 57 -2.53 -7.21 16.51
C LYS A 57 -3.75 -6.72 17.29
N GLY A 58 -4.91 -7.33 17.03
CA GLY A 58 -6.17 -6.98 17.65
C GLY A 58 -6.91 -5.78 17.03
N PHE A 59 -6.30 -5.12 16.04
CA PHE A 59 -6.91 -3.94 15.41
C PHE A 59 -7.18 -4.13 13.91
N GLY A 60 -6.25 -4.70 13.18
CA GLY A 60 -6.47 -4.96 11.76
C GLY A 60 -5.24 -4.80 10.89
N VAL A 61 -5.49 -4.69 9.59
CA VAL A 61 -4.47 -4.60 8.54
C VAL A 61 -4.79 -3.40 7.65
N LEU A 62 -3.77 -2.60 7.35
CA LEU A 62 -3.86 -1.51 6.39
C LEU A 62 -2.91 -1.79 5.22
N ILE A 63 -3.44 -1.73 4.01
CA ILE A 63 -2.66 -1.88 2.79
C ILE A 63 -2.49 -0.51 2.17
N ILE A 64 -1.24 -0.13 1.86
CA ILE A 64 -0.91 1.15 1.26
C ILE A 64 -0.24 0.92 -0.08
N GLU A 65 -0.75 1.58 -1.10
CA GLU A 65 -0.12 1.66 -2.41
C GLU A 65 0.41 3.07 -2.59
N VAL A 66 1.71 3.20 -2.85
CA VAL A 66 2.37 4.49 -3.01
C VAL A 66 2.58 4.76 -4.49
N LYS A 67 2.18 5.95 -4.92
CA LYS A 67 2.36 6.39 -6.31
C LYS A 67 3.10 7.72 -6.33
N ASP A 68 4.23 7.76 -7.04
CA ASP A 68 5.00 8.98 -7.29
C ASP A 68 4.47 9.68 -8.54
N TYR A 69 3.16 9.92 -8.57
CA TYR A 69 2.54 10.60 -9.70
C TYR A 69 2.67 12.11 -9.56
N HIS A 70 3.12 12.75 -10.61
CA HIS A 70 2.98 14.19 -10.75
C HIS A 70 1.54 14.46 -11.19
N LEU A 71 0.72 15.00 -10.30
CA LEU A 71 -0.70 15.25 -10.56
C LEU A 71 -0.92 16.08 -11.84
N GLU A 72 0.05 16.92 -12.18
CA GLU A 72 0.01 17.73 -13.39
C GLU A 72 0.06 16.90 -14.67
N SER A 73 0.63 15.69 -14.62
CA SER A 73 0.79 14.81 -15.78
C SER A 73 -0.35 13.84 -15.97
N TYR A 74 -1.29 13.77 -15.03
CA TYR A 74 -2.36 12.78 -15.04
C TYR A 74 -3.72 13.46 -14.86
N LYS A 75 -4.75 12.83 -15.43
CA LYS A 75 -6.15 13.27 -15.28
C LYS A 75 -7.07 12.08 -15.24
N LEU A 76 -8.32 12.29 -14.85
CA LEU A 76 -9.39 11.32 -15.00
C LEU A 76 -10.12 11.59 -16.31
N ASP A 77 -10.37 10.56 -17.10
CA ASP A 77 -11.19 10.68 -18.30
C ASP A 77 -12.69 10.68 -17.94
N GLU A 78 -13.56 10.72 -18.96
CA GLU A 78 -15.02 10.74 -18.77
C GLU A 78 -15.54 9.51 -18.04
N ARG A 79 -14.84 8.37 -18.15
CA ARG A 79 -15.16 7.11 -17.49
C ARG A 79 -14.46 6.97 -16.13
N LYS A 80 -13.80 8.05 -15.66
CA LYS A 80 -13.02 8.08 -14.42
C LYS A 80 -11.81 7.14 -14.41
N ASN A 81 -11.25 6.85 -15.58
CA ASN A 81 -9.98 6.16 -15.70
C ASN A 81 -8.82 7.15 -15.57
N TRP A 82 -7.75 6.70 -14.93
CA TRP A 82 -6.52 7.49 -14.88
C TRP A 82 -5.82 7.45 -16.22
N VAL A 83 -5.52 8.61 -16.79
CA VAL A 83 -4.84 8.72 -18.08
C VAL A 83 -3.70 9.73 -18.00
N VAL A 84 -2.69 9.51 -18.85
CA VAL A 84 -1.58 10.45 -19.00
C VAL A 84 -2.05 11.60 -19.91
N LYS A 85 -1.92 12.85 -19.43
CA LYS A 85 -2.48 14.02 -20.11
C LYS A 85 -2.00 14.20 -21.55
N TYR A 86 -0.72 13.95 -21.81
CA TYR A 86 -0.16 14.28 -23.13
C TYR A 86 -0.53 13.29 -24.24
N ASN A 87 -0.88 12.04 -23.89
CA ASN A 87 -1.18 11.01 -24.91
C ASN A 87 -2.47 10.22 -24.63
N ASN A 88 -3.19 10.56 -23.57
CA ASN A 88 -4.43 9.88 -23.15
C ASN A 88 -4.29 8.37 -22.91
N THR A 89 -3.07 7.90 -22.63
CA THR A 89 -2.84 6.49 -22.30
C THR A 89 -3.44 6.18 -20.94
N THR A 90 -4.29 5.15 -20.88
CA THR A 90 -4.91 4.69 -19.63
C THR A 90 -3.86 3.97 -18.78
N ILE A 91 -3.85 4.28 -17.48
CA ILE A 91 -2.98 3.62 -16.52
C ILE A 91 -3.82 2.92 -15.46
N LYS A 92 -3.20 1.98 -14.75
CA LYS A 92 -3.89 1.22 -13.70
C LYS A 92 -4.21 2.11 -12.51
N SER A 93 -5.47 2.08 -12.06
CA SER A 93 -5.91 2.86 -10.91
C SER A 93 -5.25 2.36 -9.62
N PRO A 94 -4.69 3.26 -8.78
CA PRO A 94 -4.19 2.87 -7.46
C PRO A 94 -5.27 2.25 -6.58
N ILE A 95 -6.50 2.73 -6.69
CA ILE A 95 -7.65 2.20 -5.94
C ILE A 95 -7.93 0.75 -6.35
N SER A 96 -7.93 0.46 -7.65
CA SER A 96 -8.14 -0.90 -8.15
C SER A 96 -7.04 -1.85 -7.67
N GLN A 97 -5.80 -1.38 -7.62
CA GLN A 97 -4.68 -2.17 -7.11
C GLN A 97 -4.85 -2.53 -5.64
N VAL A 98 -5.20 -1.55 -4.80
CA VAL A 98 -5.41 -1.77 -3.38
C VAL A 98 -6.57 -2.73 -3.13
N LEU A 99 -7.66 -2.60 -3.87
CA LEU A 99 -8.82 -3.49 -3.76
C LEU A 99 -8.44 -4.93 -4.12
N LYS A 100 -7.63 -5.12 -5.15
CA LYS A 100 -7.14 -6.43 -5.54
C LYS A 100 -6.26 -7.06 -4.46
N TYR A 101 -5.35 -6.30 -3.87
CA TYR A 101 -4.50 -6.78 -2.78
C TYR A 101 -5.33 -7.17 -1.56
N LYS A 102 -6.34 -6.38 -1.24
CA LYS A 102 -7.26 -6.67 -0.14
C LYS A 102 -8.00 -7.99 -0.37
N GLU A 103 -8.53 -8.18 -1.57
CA GLU A 103 -9.24 -9.40 -1.96
C GLU A 103 -8.33 -10.63 -1.85
N ASN A 104 -7.09 -10.53 -2.34
CA ASN A 104 -6.12 -11.61 -2.23
C ASN A 104 -5.77 -11.94 -0.78
N LEU A 105 -5.68 -10.93 0.07
CA LEU A 105 -5.42 -11.13 1.48
C LEU A 105 -6.55 -11.91 2.16
N TYR A 106 -7.80 -11.63 1.81
CA TYR A 106 -8.95 -12.39 2.31
C TYR A 106 -8.95 -13.84 1.81
N ASN A 107 -8.49 -14.07 0.58
CA ASN A 107 -8.38 -15.41 0.03
C ASN A 107 -7.35 -16.29 0.74
N LEU A 108 -6.50 -15.70 1.59
CA LEU A 108 -5.63 -16.45 2.49
C LEU A 108 -6.36 -17.00 3.71
N HIS A 109 -7.67 -16.79 3.80
CA HIS A 109 -8.52 -17.29 4.88
C HIS A 109 -8.04 -16.86 6.28
N ILE A 110 -7.72 -15.58 6.42
CA ILE A 110 -7.32 -15.03 7.71
C ILE A 110 -8.58 -14.70 8.52
N PRO A 111 -8.89 -15.43 9.61
CA PRO A 111 -10.04 -15.13 10.44
C PRO A 111 -9.93 -13.71 11.02
N GLN A 112 -11.04 -13.08 11.31
CA GLN A 112 -11.10 -11.73 11.90
C GLN A 112 -10.71 -10.59 10.94
N LEU A 113 -10.01 -10.88 9.85
CA LEU A 113 -9.70 -9.84 8.87
C LEU A 113 -10.97 -9.35 8.18
N LEU A 114 -11.90 -10.24 7.92
CA LEU A 114 -13.19 -9.90 7.30
C LEU A 114 -14.00 -8.91 8.16
N GLU A 115 -13.89 -9.01 9.47
CA GLU A 115 -14.58 -8.11 10.40
C GLU A 115 -14.10 -6.67 10.28
N LYS A 116 -12.86 -6.48 9.85
CA LYS A 116 -12.23 -5.16 9.70
C LYS A 116 -12.33 -4.61 8.28
N GLN A 117 -12.85 -5.38 7.37
CA GLN A 117 -12.86 -5.04 5.94
C GLN A 117 -13.51 -3.70 5.65
N ILE A 118 -14.71 -3.46 6.16
CA ILE A 118 -15.47 -2.25 5.87
C ILE A 118 -14.74 -1.01 6.41
N ILE A 119 -14.16 -1.11 7.59
CA ILE A 119 -13.44 -0.01 8.23
C ILE A 119 -12.22 0.36 7.40
N ASN A 120 -11.42 -0.63 7.00
CA ASN A 120 -10.22 -0.40 6.20
C ASN A 120 -10.56 0.17 4.83
N PHE A 121 -11.60 -0.34 4.20
CA PHE A 121 -12.07 0.16 2.92
C PHE A 121 -12.50 1.64 3.00
N ARG A 122 -13.27 1.99 4.02
CA ARG A 122 -13.70 3.38 4.23
C ARG A 122 -12.52 4.31 4.46
N PHE A 123 -11.55 3.86 5.25
CA PHE A 123 -10.35 4.64 5.51
C PHE A 123 -9.59 4.93 4.21
N LEU A 124 -9.37 3.91 3.39
CA LEU A 124 -8.67 4.06 2.12
C LEU A 124 -9.41 4.97 1.13
N ASN A 125 -10.74 4.95 1.15
CA ASN A 125 -11.54 5.79 0.26
C ASN A 125 -11.74 7.22 0.76
N SER A 126 -11.36 7.53 2.00
CA SER A 126 -11.45 8.89 2.53
C SER A 126 -10.28 9.77 2.09
N PHE A 127 -9.29 9.18 1.49
CA PHE A 127 -8.17 9.88 0.87
C PHE A 127 -8.38 9.95 -0.64
#